data_16e7aedea6e441d332225f89b154a51a
#
_entry.id   16e7aedea6e441d332225f89b154a51a
#
_cell.length_a   1.000
_cell.length_b   1.000
_cell.length_c   1.000
_cell.angle_alpha   90.00
_cell.angle_beta   90.00
_cell.angle_gamma   90.00
#
_symmetry.space_group_name_H-M   'P 1'
#
loop_
_entity.id
_entity.type
_entity.pdbx_description
1 polymer ?
#
loop_
_entity_poly.entity_id
_entity_poly.type
_entity_poly.pdbx_seq_one_letter_code
_entity_poly.pdbx_strand_id
1 'polypeptide(L)'
;MNKTIANAKRLYRLKLNQTLPEYKRFLYNEVLHDKSQILGIYGSRGVGKSTMLLQILNEMDYKITQKLYISCDHPMFQDLSLFEFVDAFSQKGGEVIVIDEIHEAKNFQKEIKLIYDFLNIKVM
;
A
#
# COMPACT_ATOMS: atom_id res chain seq x y z
N MET A 1 -14.75 -10.53 2.42
CA MET A 1 -13.40 -9.98 2.18
C MET A 1 -12.96 -10.08 0.72
N ASN A 2 -13.32 -11.13 0.00
CA ASN A 2 -12.94 -11.28 -1.43
C ASN A 2 -13.44 -10.12 -2.30
N LYS A 3 -14.66 -9.66 -2.07
CA LYS A 3 -15.22 -8.53 -2.81
C LYS A 3 -14.46 -7.24 -2.53
N THR A 4 -14.06 -7.03 -1.29
CA THR A 4 -13.30 -5.86 -0.88
C THR A 4 -11.91 -5.85 -1.55
N ILE A 5 -11.24 -7.00 -1.59
CA ILE A 5 -9.95 -7.12 -2.26
C ILE A 5 -10.09 -6.89 -3.76
N ALA A 6 -11.12 -7.44 -4.40
CA ALA A 6 -11.37 -7.23 -5.82
C ALA A 6 -11.61 -5.75 -6.13
N ASN A 7 -12.37 -5.05 -5.29
CA ASN A 7 -12.60 -3.62 -5.45
C ASN A 7 -11.31 -2.82 -5.25
N ALA A 8 -10.49 -3.19 -4.26
CA ALA A 8 -9.21 -2.53 -4.03
C ALA A 8 -8.27 -2.71 -5.22
N LYS A 9 -8.20 -3.91 -5.78
CA LYS A 9 -7.40 -4.18 -6.98
C LYS A 9 -7.88 -3.36 -8.17
N ARG A 10 -9.19 -3.22 -8.32
CA ARG A 10 -9.76 -2.39 -9.41
C ARG A 10 -9.35 -0.93 -9.24
N LEU A 11 -9.45 -0.39 -8.03
CA LEU A 11 -9.05 0.99 -7.76
C LEU A 11 -7.56 1.21 -8.02
N TYR A 12 -6.74 0.24 -7.66
CA TYR A 12 -5.30 0.31 -7.94
C TYR A 12 -5.03 0.36 -9.45
N ARG A 13 -5.69 -0.51 -10.22
CA ARG A 13 -5.54 -0.49 -11.69
C ARG A 13 -5.99 0.84 -12.29
N LEU A 14 -7.05 1.43 -11.77
CA LEU A 14 -7.49 2.76 -12.23
C LEU A 14 -6.43 3.83 -11.95
N LYS A 15 -5.76 3.75 -10.81
CA LYS A 15 -4.65 4.65 -10.49
C LYS A 15 -3.47 4.45 -11.45
N LEU A 16 -3.14 3.22 -11.77
CA LEU A 16 -2.03 2.91 -12.67
C LEU A 16 -2.30 3.38 -14.11
N ASN A 17 -3.57 3.44 -14.53
CA ASN A 17 -3.93 3.91 -15.86
C ASN A 17 -3.78 5.43 -15.98
N GLN A 18 -3.63 6.16 -14.90
CA GLN A 18 -3.28 7.56 -14.94
C GLN A 18 -1.82 7.70 -15.33
N THR A 19 -1.49 8.72 -16.10
CA THR A 19 -0.10 8.97 -16.48
C THR A 19 0.70 9.38 -15.24
N LEU A 20 1.67 8.55 -14.86
CA LEU A 20 2.59 8.88 -13.78
C LEU A 20 3.68 9.78 -14.35
N PRO A 21 4.06 10.86 -13.63
CA PRO A 21 5.14 11.72 -14.10
C PRO A 21 6.48 10.98 -14.10
N GLU A 22 7.37 11.36 -15.00
CA GLU A 22 8.74 10.82 -15.02
C GLU A 22 9.57 11.38 -13.87
N TYR A 23 9.21 12.54 -13.36
CA TYR A 23 9.90 13.16 -12.23
C TYR A 23 9.77 12.28 -10.99
N LYS A 24 10.91 12.05 -10.32
CA LYS A 24 10.95 11.24 -9.10
C LYS A 24 11.50 12.07 -7.95
N ARG A 25 10.88 11.94 -6.78
CA ARG A 25 11.38 12.60 -5.58
C ARG A 25 12.77 12.06 -5.23
N PHE A 26 13.57 12.90 -4.54
CA PHE A 26 14.94 12.52 -4.19
C PHE A 26 15.01 11.27 -3.27
N LEU A 27 13.95 10.99 -2.51
CA LEU A 27 13.89 9.80 -1.66
C LEU A 27 13.51 8.53 -2.41
N TYR A 28 13.20 8.63 -3.70
CA TYR A 28 12.68 7.51 -4.49
C TYR A 28 13.59 6.28 -4.42
N ASN A 29 14.87 6.45 -4.68
CA ASN A 29 15.81 5.32 -4.69
C ASN A 29 15.98 4.69 -3.32
N GLU A 30 16.01 5.49 -2.27
CA GLU A 30 16.14 4.98 -0.91
C GLU A 30 14.94 4.11 -0.54
N VAL A 31 13.73 4.56 -0.87
CA VAL A 31 12.50 3.81 -0.59
C VAL A 31 12.43 2.54 -1.44
N LEU A 32 12.74 2.65 -2.74
CA LEU A 32 12.71 1.51 -3.65
C LEU A 32 13.61 0.37 -3.20
N HIS A 33 14.79 0.69 -2.66
CA HIS A 33 15.78 -0.30 -2.24
C HIS A 33 15.71 -0.66 -0.75
N ASP A 34 14.77 -0.09 -0.01
CA ASP A 34 14.60 -0.42 1.41
C ASP A 34 14.11 -1.87 1.55
N LYS A 35 14.76 -2.62 2.43
CA LYS A 35 14.46 -4.04 2.64
C LYS A 35 13.66 -4.30 3.92
N SER A 36 13.24 -3.26 4.62
CA SER A 36 12.41 -3.42 5.80
C SER A 36 11.07 -4.04 5.42
N GLN A 37 10.53 -4.87 6.31
CA GLN A 37 9.19 -5.41 6.10
C GLN A 37 8.14 -4.30 6.14
N ILE A 38 8.27 -3.37 7.07
CA ILE A 38 7.38 -2.22 7.19
C ILE A 38 8.22 -0.95 7.16
N LEU A 39 7.93 -0.10 6.19
CA LEU A 39 8.58 1.19 6.04
C LEU A 39 7.55 2.30 6.16
N GLY A 40 7.71 3.16 7.16
CA GLY A 40 6.87 4.34 7.32
C GLY A 40 7.45 5.53 6.58
N ILE A 41 6.61 6.18 5.79
CA ILE A 41 6.99 7.38 5.05
C ILE A 41 6.10 8.52 5.51
N TYR A 42 6.73 9.59 6.00
CA TYR A 42 6.01 10.73 6.55
C TYR A 42 6.14 11.92 5.60
N GLY A 43 5.08 12.71 5.52
CA GLY A 43 5.06 13.91 4.72
C GLY A 43 3.70 14.55 4.73
N SER A 44 3.67 15.84 4.42
CA SER A 44 2.42 16.58 4.31
C SER A 44 1.63 16.11 3.09
N ARG A 45 0.32 16.15 3.20
CA ARG A 45 -0.56 15.89 2.07
C ARG A 45 -0.22 16.87 0.93
N GLY A 46 -0.23 16.37 -0.30
CA GLY A 46 0.02 17.22 -1.46
C GLY A 46 1.47 17.43 -1.84
N VAL A 47 2.42 16.76 -1.17
CA VAL A 47 3.85 16.86 -1.52
C VAL A 47 4.32 15.75 -2.47
N GLY A 48 3.40 15.06 -3.14
CA GLY A 48 3.75 14.05 -4.12
C GLY A 48 4.11 12.68 -3.55
N LYS A 49 3.82 12.46 -2.27
CA LYS A 49 4.12 11.18 -1.60
C LYS A 49 3.39 10.01 -2.26
N SER A 50 2.09 10.16 -2.52
CA SER A 50 1.29 9.11 -3.15
C SER A 50 1.80 8.78 -4.55
N THR A 51 2.16 9.79 -5.33
CA THR A 51 2.74 9.60 -6.65
C THR A 51 4.05 8.81 -6.57
N MET A 52 4.93 9.17 -5.64
CA MET A 52 6.18 8.45 -5.44
C MET A 52 5.94 6.98 -5.08
N LEU A 53 5.01 6.71 -4.18
CA LEU A 53 4.71 5.35 -3.76
C LEU A 53 4.17 4.51 -4.92
N LEU A 54 3.31 5.11 -5.76
CA LEU A 54 2.82 4.43 -6.95
C LEU A 54 3.92 4.16 -7.98
N GLN A 55 4.84 5.10 -8.17
CA GLN A 55 5.99 4.92 -9.04
C GLN A 55 6.87 3.76 -8.56
N ILE A 56 7.15 3.71 -7.26
CA ILE A 56 7.94 2.65 -6.64
C ILE A 56 7.25 1.30 -6.84
N LEU A 57 5.97 1.23 -6.54
CA LEU A 57 5.20 -0.01 -6.65
C LEU A 57 5.18 -0.50 -8.10
N ASN A 58 5.06 0.42 -9.06
CA ASN A 58 5.09 0.08 -10.47
C ASN A 58 6.44 -0.51 -10.90
N GLU A 59 7.54 -0.06 -10.30
CA GLU A 59 8.88 -0.52 -10.65
C GLU A 59 9.32 -1.79 -9.92
N MET A 60 8.66 -2.16 -8.82
CA MET A 60 9.01 -3.37 -8.10
C MET A 60 8.81 -4.62 -8.97
N ASP A 61 9.73 -5.55 -8.88
CA ASP A 61 9.76 -6.76 -9.69
C ASP A 61 8.81 -7.82 -9.13
N TYR A 62 7.52 -7.52 -9.15
CA TYR A 62 6.45 -8.42 -8.79
C TYR A 62 5.37 -8.37 -9.86
N LYS A 63 4.58 -9.43 -9.96
CA LYS A 63 3.40 -9.42 -10.83
C LYS A 63 2.37 -8.44 -10.29
N ILE A 64 1.54 -7.89 -11.17
CA ILE A 64 0.50 -6.94 -10.74
C ILE A 64 -0.46 -7.55 -9.72
N THR A 65 -0.68 -8.86 -9.77
CA THR A 65 -1.52 -9.55 -8.79
C THR A 65 -0.88 -9.67 -7.41
N GLN A 66 0.43 -9.43 -7.32
CA GLN A 66 1.18 -9.50 -6.06
C GLN A 66 1.36 -8.14 -5.39
N LYS A 67 0.93 -7.08 -6.06
CA LYS A 67 1.06 -5.70 -5.60
C LYS A 67 -0.30 -5.09 -5.33
N LEU A 68 -0.37 -4.17 -4.37
CA LEU A 68 -1.61 -3.45 -4.11
C LEU A 68 -1.31 -2.07 -3.52
N TYR A 69 -2.08 -1.09 -3.92
CA TYR A 69 -2.12 0.24 -3.31
C TYR A 69 -3.51 0.47 -2.77
N ILE A 70 -3.61 0.86 -1.51
CA ILE A 70 -4.87 1.29 -0.92
C ILE A 70 -4.68 2.64 -0.25
N SER A 71 -5.78 3.41 -0.16
CA SER A 71 -5.80 4.63 0.62
C SER A 71 -6.90 4.51 1.68
N CYS A 72 -6.52 4.64 2.93
CA CYS A 72 -7.43 4.43 4.05
C CYS A 72 -8.45 5.55 4.23
N ASP A 73 -8.31 6.66 3.52
CA ASP A 73 -9.32 7.71 3.50
C ASP A 73 -10.53 7.37 2.62
N HIS A 74 -10.41 6.32 1.78
CA HIS A 74 -11.55 5.87 0.98
C HIS A 74 -12.60 5.22 1.89
N PRO A 75 -13.89 5.53 1.70
CA PRO A 75 -14.95 5.03 2.59
C PRO A 75 -14.98 3.51 2.77
N MET A 76 -14.56 2.74 1.77
CA MET A 76 -14.59 1.29 1.86
C MET A 76 -13.64 0.73 2.93
N PHE A 77 -12.66 1.51 3.40
CA PHE A 77 -11.68 1.06 4.38
C PHE A 77 -11.96 1.55 5.80
N GLN A 78 -13.00 2.37 6.02
CA GLN A 78 -13.19 3.05 7.31
C GLN A 78 -13.59 2.11 8.45
N ASP A 79 -14.41 1.09 8.17
CA ASP A 79 -14.86 0.14 9.18
C ASP A 79 -14.19 -1.22 9.03
N LEU A 80 -13.11 -1.30 8.29
CA LEU A 80 -12.42 -2.52 7.95
C LEU A 80 -11.23 -2.74 8.88
N SER A 81 -11.03 -3.98 9.34
CA SER A 81 -9.78 -4.34 10.02
C SER A 81 -8.66 -4.39 9.00
N LEU A 82 -7.66 -3.53 9.21
CA LEU A 82 -6.50 -3.46 8.31
C LEU A 82 -5.76 -4.80 8.28
N PHE A 83 -5.59 -5.43 9.46
CA PHE A 83 -4.93 -6.74 9.54
C PHE A 83 -5.69 -7.79 8.73
N GLU A 84 -7.01 -7.88 8.90
CA GLU A 84 -7.80 -8.86 8.17
C GLU A 84 -7.72 -8.65 6.66
N PHE A 85 -7.74 -7.40 6.23
CA PHE A 85 -7.62 -7.07 4.81
C PHE A 85 -6.25 -7.50 4.25
N VAL A 86 -5.17 -7.13 4.94
CA VAL A 86 -3.81 -7.44 4.48
C VAL A 86 -3.56 -8.95 4.52
N ASP A 87 -4.06 -9.63 5.55
CA ASP A 87 -3.98 -11.08 5.66
C ASP A 87 -4.67 -11.76 4.48
N ALA A 88 -5.90 -11.34 4.16
CA ALA A 88 -6.62 -11.91 3.02
C ALA A 88 -5.90 -11.67 1.69
N PHE A 89 -5.33 -10.47 1.50
CA PHE A 89 -4.53 -10.18 0.32
C PHE A 89 -3.27 -11.06 0.26
N SER A 90 -2.59 -11.23 1.38
CA SER A 90 -1.42 -12.11 1.47
C SER A 90 -1.75 -13.54 1.11
N GLN A 91 -2.89 -14.05 1.58
CA GLN A 91 -3.34 -15.42 1.26
C GLN A 91 -3.64 -15.60 -0.23
N LYS A 92 -3.93 -14.53 -0.95
CA LYS A 92 -4.18 -14.56 -2.39
C LYS A 92 -2.91 -14.31 -3.23
N GLY A 93 -1.75 -14.41 -2.60
CA GLY A 93 -0.47 -14.23 -3.29
C GLY A 93 0.10 -12.83 -3.22
N GLY A 94 -0.48 -11.94 -2.40
CA GLY A 94 0.06 -10.60 -2.21
C GLY A 94 1.44 -10.62 -1.58
N GLU A 95 2.35 -9.81 -2.11
CA GLU A 95 3.74 -9.74 -1.65
C GLU A 95 4.10 -8.34 -1.14
N VAL A 96 3.46 -7.31 -1.67
CA VAL A 96 3.72 -5.93 -1.26
C VAL A 96 2.46 -5.11 -1.32
N ILE A 97 2.25 -4.29 -0.30
CA ILE A 97 1.09 -3.39 -0.24
C ILE A 97 1.56 -2.01 0.20
N VAL A 98 1.05 -0.99 -0.49
CA VAL A 98 1.19 0.41 -0.08
C VAL A 98 -0.10 0.81 0.62
N ILE A 99 0.03 1.30 1.84
CA ILE A 99 -1.09 1.78 2.63
C ILE A 99 -0.94 3.29 2.84
N ASP A 100 -1.62 4.04 2.01
CA ASP A 100 -1.61 5.49 2.07
C ASP A 100 -2.65 5.99 3.08
N GLU A 101 -2.42 7.16 3.65
CA GLU A 101 -3.34 7.76 4.63
C GLU A 101 -3.69 6.80 5.77
N ILE A 102 -2.69 6.07 6.28
CA ILE A 102 -2.90 5.01 7.26
C ILE A 102 -3.51 5.51 8.56
N HIS A 103 -3.28 6.78 8.91
CA HIS A 103 -3.83 7.39 10.12
C HIS A 103 -5.37 7.45 10.11
N GLU A 104 -5.99 7.31 8.94
CA GLU A 104 -7.43 7.24 8.81
C GLU A 104 -7.98 5.84 9.15
N ALA A 105 -7.13 4.84 9.24
CA ALA A 105 -7.56 3.50 9.61
C ALA A 105 -7.74 3.38 11.13
N LYS A 106 -8.84 2.75 11.52
CA LYS A 106 -9.16 2.56 12.94
C LYS A 106 -8.11 1.65 13.59
N ASN A 107 -7.56 2.09 14.73
CA ASN A 107 -6.55 1.33 15.48
C ASN A 107 -5.31 0.97 14.64
N PHE A 108 -4.91 1.84 13.72
CA PHE A 108 -3.86 1.50 12.77
C PHE A 108 -2.55 1.05 13.42
N GLN A 109 -2.19 1.63 14.57
CA GLN A 109 -0.94 1.29 15.25
C GLN A 109 -0.94 -0.17 15.72
N LYS A 110 -2.04 -0.63 16.30
CA LYS A 110 -2.18 -2.03 16.73
C LYS A 110 -2.26 -2.96 15.53
N GLU A 111 -2.96 -2.55 14.49
CA GLU A 111 -3.13 -3.36 13.28
C GLU A 111 -1.80 -3.55 12.54
N ILE A 112 -0.98 -2.50 12.46
CA ILE A 112 0.35 -2.60 11.85
C ILE A 112 1.25 -3.54 12.65
N LYS A 113 1.17 -3.49 13.98
CA LYS A 113 1.93 -4.41 14.82
C LYS A 113 1.53 -5.86 14.56
N LEU A 114 0.23 -6.13 14.42
CA LEU A 114 -0.25 -7.48 14.10
C LEU A 114 0.25 -7.95 12.73
N ILE A 115 0.25 -7.06 11.74
CA ILE A 115 0.79 -7.39 10.42
C ILE A 115 2.27 -7.77 10.53
N TYR A 116 3.05 -6.98 11.25
CA TYR A 116 4.47 -7.25 11.44
C TYR A 116 4.70 -8.58 12.15
N ASP A 117 3.92 -8.87 13.20
CA ASP A 117 4.11 -10.05 14.02
C ASP A 117 3.70 -11.35 13.32
N PHE A 118 2.69 -11.31 12.47
CA PHE A 118 2.04 -12.52 11.96
C PHE A 118 2.10 -12.70 10.45
N LEU A 119 2.37 -11.66 9.68
CA LEU A 119 2.34 -11.75 8.22
C LEU A 119 3.72 -11.54 7.63
N ASN A 120 3.95 -12.15 6.48
CA ASN A 120 5.20 -12.02 5.74
C ASN A 120 4.94 -11.27 4.43
N ILE A 121 4.64 -9.97 4.57
CA ILE A 121 4.33 -9.09 3.44
C ILE A 121 5.03 -7.76 3.66
N LYS A 122 5.52 -7.16 2.57
CA LYS A 122 6.13 -5.84 2.66
C LYS A 122 5.05 -4.76 2.67
N VAL A 123 5.16 -3.82 3.59
CA VAL A 123 4.22 -2.70 3.74
C VAL A 123 4.99 -1.39 3.62
N MET A 124 4.46 -0.47 2.82
CA MET A 124 4.98 0.89 2.70
C MET A 124 3.93 1.94 2.99
#